data_3b36a9513071089ef890defa055922a9
#
_entry.id   3b36a9513071089ef890defa055922a9
#
_cell.length_a   1.000
_cell.length_b   1.000
_cell.length_c   1.000
_cell.angle_alpha   90.00
_cell.angle_beta   90.00
_cell.angle_gamma   90.00
#
_symmetry.space_group_name_H-M   'P 1'
#
loop_
_entity.id
_entity.type
_entity.pdbx_description
1 polymer ?
#
loop_
_entity_poly.entity_id
_entity_poly.type
_entity_poly.pdbx_seq_one_letter_code
_entity_poly.pdbx_strand_id
1 'polypeptide(L)'
;MAFGKQTYDGSGKEMRESLLSILKDVSPNEDNYFVSNLGVGSAATQKTHEWNLYFADRATSVDPEIEGAETSYPDLTVETRSSNSTVILDAPVKLSRTRASIAMVSGEDAMGVEKERALKALKSEMEYATVNGSYAAGSSGVARQMAGIDYCITTNVTAWGSARSFTETDLNDIIQTSWDKVGASYVIDVIAAPVVIKRRVAGFGTNLTRNVQAEDKKLTQEVRVYDSEVGQTVKVIAHKDVLKTAGTLTVLGLREDHFEHSFLVNTGEPHWEDRAKSGDFEAGVYITEFTLVSYDERASVKTTGWLSGL
;
A
#
# COMPACT_ATOMS: atom_id res chain seq x y z
N MET A 1 55.75 -30.74 32.40
CA MET A 1 55.02 -30.56 31.08
C MET A 1 53.74 -29.79 31.33
N ALA A 2 53.64 -28.57 30.80
CA ALA A 2 52.44 -27.83 30.87
C ALA A 2 51.50 -28.28 29.75
N PHE A 3 50.44 -28.94 30.12
CA PHE A 3 49.39 -29.28 29.16
C PHE A 3 48.54 -28.04 28.89
N GLY A 4 48.79 -27.35 27.77
CA GLY A 4 47.91 -26.30 27.30
C GLY A 4 46.59 -26.92 26.86
N LYS A 5 45.49 -26.61 27.54
CA LYS A 5 44.14 -26.91 27.04
C LYS A 5 43.91 -26.13 25.75
N GLN A 6 43.73 -26.83 24.65
CA GLN A 6 43.35 -26.24 23.38
C GLN A 6 41.84 -26.01 23.35
N THR A 7 41.40 -25.03 22.56
CA THR A 7 39.98 -24.66 22.40
C THR A 7 39.10 -25.85 21.97
N TYR A 8 39.69 -26.85 21.28
CA TYR A 8 38.99 -28.07 20.81
C TYR A 8 38.88 -29.19 21.86
N ASP A 9 39.64 -29.11 22.97
CA ASP A 9 39.66 -30.16 23.99
C ASP A 9 38.64 -29.93 25.13
N GLY A 10 37.94 -28.81 25.09
CA GLY A 10 36.90 -28.44 26.07
C GLY A 10 35.53 -29.02 25.71
N SER A 11 34.83 -29.55 26.70
CA SER A 11 33.44 -30.01 26.60
C SER A 11 32.44 -28.86 26.33
N GLY A 12 32.88 -27.68 25.92
CA GLY A 12 32.08 -26.49 25.64
C GLY A 12 31.36 -25.84 26.84
N LYS A 13 31.41 -26.47 28.02
CA LYS A 13 30.71 -26.01 29.22
C LYS A 13 31.36 -24.80 29.90
N GLU A 14 32.66 -24.59 29.66
CA GLU A 14 33.42 -23.49 30.25
C GLU A 14 33.54 -22.26 29.32
N MET A 15 33.20 -22.41 28.05
CA MET A 15 33.29 -21.33 27.06
C MET A 15 31.92 -20.72 26.82
N ARG A 16 31.86 -19.42 26.97
CA ARG A 16 30.67 -18.66 26.61
C ARG A 16 30.66 -18.48 25.09
N GLU A 17 29.58 -18.87 24.44
CA GLU A 17 29.38 -18.58 23.01
C GLU A 17 29.43 -17.08 22.75
N SER A 18 30.14 -16.72 21.68
CA SER A 18 30.18 -15.32 21.24
C SER A 18 28.86 -14.98 20.56
N LEU A 19 27.96 -14.35 21.28
CA LEU A 19 26.71 -13.80 20.75
C LEU A 19 26.87 -12.33 20.49
N LEU A 20 26.37 -11.86 19.34
CA LEU A 20 26.25 -10.43 19.07
C LEU A 20 25.32 -9.81 20.12
N SER A 21 25.79 -8.75 20.77
CA SER A 21 25.00 -8.01 21.75
C SER A 21 23.85 -7.21 21.11
N ILE A 22 23.89 -7.01 19.77
CA ILE A 22 22.87 -6.28 19.01
C ILE A 22 21.99 -7.30 18.29
N LEU A 23 20.72 -7.35 18.64
CA LEU A 23 19.72 -8.08 17.89
C LEU A 23 19.46 -7.34 16.57
N LYS A 24 19.78 -7.98 15.44
CA LYS A 24 19.41 -7.45 14.12
C LYS A 24 18.03 -7.99 13.76
N ASP A 25 17.05 -7.11 13.72
CA ASP A 25 15.75 -7.43 13.17
C ASP A 25 15.81 -7.26 11.64
N VAL A 26 15.73 -8.36 10.90
CA VAL A 26 15.70 -8.39 9.45
C VAL A 26 14.25 -8.69 9.06
N SER A 27 13.42 -7.67 9.13
CA SER A 27 11.99 -7.80 8.84
C SER A 27 11.65 -7.15 7.48
N PRO A 28 10.91 -7.84 6.59
CA PRO A 28 10.40 -7.24 5.35
C PRO A 28 9.20 -6.30 5.58
N ASN A 29 8.83 -6.02 6.82
CA ASN A 29 7.59 -5.33 7.19
C ASN A 29 7.73 -3.80 7.26
N GLU A 30 8.79 -3.22 6.70
CA GLU A 30 9.03 -1.76 6.75
C GLU A 30 8.62 -1.03 5.46
N ASP A 31 8.25 -1.77 4.40
CA ASP A 31 7.89 -1.20 3.10
C ASP A 31 6.37 -0.94 3.01
N ASN A 32 5.91 0.07 3.77
CA ASN A 32 4.50 0.45 3.90
C ASN A 32 4.27 1.81 3.24
N TYR A 33 4.22 1.84 1.91
CA TYR A 33 4.12 3.07 1.14
C TYR A 33 2.78 3.78 1.33
N PHE A 34 1.66 3.08 1.15
CA PHE A 34 0.33 3.69 1.19
C PHE A 34 -0.11 4.06 2.61
N VAL A 35 0.19 3.22 3.61
CA VAL A 35 -0.08 3.57 5.02
C VAL A 35 0.66 4.84 5.44
N SER A 36 1.83 5.13 4.82
CA SER A 36 2.64 6.30 5.17
C SER A 36 2.31 7.56 4.36
N ASN A 37 1.78 7.43 3.15
CA ASN A 37 1.59 8.56 2.22
C ASN A 37 0.13 8.94 1.99
N LEU A 38 -0.83 8.00 2.12
CA LEU A 38 -2.24 8.35 2.00
C LEU A 38 -2.68 9.24 3.17
N GLY A 39 -3.53 10.21 2.86
CA GLY A 39 -4.12 11.09 3.86
C GLY A 39 -5.02 10.35 4.85
N VAL A 40 -5.26 10.99 5.99
CA VAL A 40 -6.29 10.55 6.95
C VAL A 40 -7.50 11.45 6.77
N GLY A 41 -8.60 10.87 6.33
CA GLY A 41 -9.87 11.55 6.11
C GLY A 41 -10.72 11.69 7.37
N SER A 42 -11.99 12.00 7.17
CA SER A 42 -12.95 12.08 8.27
C SER A 42 -13.12 10.72 8.96
N ALA A 43 -13.23 10.74 10.29
CA ALA A 43 -13.36 9.50 11.06
C ALA A 43 -14.67 8.75 10.74
N ALA A 44 -14.59 7.43 10.61
CA ALA A 44 -15.76 6.57 10.47
C ALA A 44 -16.55 6.53 11.79
N THR A 45 -17.86 6.71 11.73
CA THR A 45 -18.74 6.69 12.91
C THR A 45 -19.50 5.38 13.05
N GLN A 46 -19.51 4.55 12.00
CA GLN A 46 -20.22 3.28 11.91
C GLN A 46 -19.37 2.22 11.24
N LYS A 47 -19.77 0.95 11.37
CA LYS A 47 -19.12 -0.19 10.68
C LYS A 47 -19.04 -0.04 9.14
N THR A 48 -19.96 0.71 8.56
CA THR A 48 -19.97 1.09 7.15
C THR A 48 -19.79 2.60 7.11
N HIS A 49 -18.72 3.06 6.52
CA HIS A 49 -18.45 4.46 6.29
C HIS A 49 -19.02 4.85 4.94
N GLU A 50 -19.78 5.92 4.89
CA GLU A 50 -20.48 6.40 3.70
C GLU A 50 -20.10 7.85 3.41
N TRP A 51 -19.95 8.18 2.13
CA TRP A 51 -19.68 9.54 1.67
C TRP A 51 -20.43 9.83 0.39
N ASN A 52 -20.75 11.10 0.19
CA ASN A 52 -21.43 11.56 -1.01
C ASN A 52 -20.41 12.11 -2.01
N LEU A 53 -20.62 11.78 -3.28
CA LEU A 53 -19.82 12.23 -4.40
C LEU A 53 -20.72 12.99 -5.38
N TYR A 54 -20.23 14.12 -5.85
CA TYR A 54 -20.84 14.89 -6.91
C TYR A 54 -19.90 14.90 -8.10
N PHE A 55 -20.36 14.34 -9.21
CA PHE A 55 -19.62 14.35 -10.46
C PHE A 55 -20.19 15.39 -11.39
N ALA A 56 -19.42 16.44 -11.66
CA ALA A 56 -19.74 17.41 -12.71
C ALA A 56 -19.09 16.95 -14.02
N ASP A 57 -19.90 16.44 -14.92
CA ASP A 57 -19.40 16.06 -16.23
C ASP A 57 -19.10 17.30 -17.06
N ARG A 58 -18.04 17.21 -17.87
CA ARG A 58 -17.69 18.26 -18.83
C ARG A 58 -18.73 18.30 -19.94
N ALA A 59 -19.16 19.49 -20.35
CA ALA A 59 -20.05 19.66 -21.51
C ALA A 59 -19.41 19.02 -22.77
N THR A 60 -20.17 18.15 -23.42
CA THR A 60 -19.78 17.44 -24.67
C THR A 60 -20.40 18.08 -25.91
N SER A 61 -21.35 19.01 -25.74
CA SER A 61 -22.03 19.72 -26.80
C SER A 61 -22.30 21.15 -26.37
N VAL A 62 -22.48 22.02 -27.34
CA VAL A 62 -23.01 23.38 -27.15
C VAL A 62 -24.51 23.29 -27.33
N ASP A 63 -25.27 23.83 -26.38
CA ASP A 63 -26.73 23.93 -26.43
C ASP A 63 -27.11 25.41 -26.60
N PRO A 64 -27.19 25.88 -27.87
CA PRO A 64 -27.49 27.29 -28.15
C PRO A 64 -28.98 27.57 -27.97
N GLU A 65 -29.31 28.65 -27.27
CA GLU A 65 -30.65 29.11 -27.05
C GLU A 65 -31.08 30.08 -28.17
N ILE A 66 -32.37 30.06 -28.50
CA ILE A 66 -32.97 31.03 -29.43
C ILE A 66 -33.23 32.34 -28.70
N GLU A 67 -32.93 33.46 -29.33
CA GLU A 67 -33.19 34.77 -28.76
C GLU A 67 -34.70 34.96 -28.42
N GLY A 68 -34.98 35.24 -27.13
CA GLY A 68 -36.34 35.36 -26.61
C GLY A 68 -37.02 34.04 -26.23
N ALA A 69 -36.31 32.89 -26.26
CA ALA A 69 -36.83 31.63 -25.76
C ALA A 69 -36.94 31.63 -24.23
N GLU A 70 -37.94 30.92 -23.71
CA GLU A 70 -38.07 30.68 -22.27
C GLU A 70 -37.01 29.66 -21.84
N THR A 71 -36.25 29.99 -20.77
CA THR A 71 -35.19 29.14 -20.26
C THR A 71 -35.76 27.82 -19.72
N SER A 72 -35.25 26.70 -20.19
CA SER A 72 -35.52 25.39 -19.62
C SER A 72 -34.67 25.17 -18.37
N TYR A 73 -35.28 24.66 -17.30
CA TYR A 73 -34.59 24.32 -16.05
C TYR A 73 -34.46 22.80 -15.94
N PRO A 74 -33.29 22.21 -16.27
CA PRO A 74 -33.09 20.78 -16.09
C PRO A 74 -33.08 20.43 -14.60
N ASP A 75 -33.42 19.18 -14.29
CA ASP A 75 -33.29 18.65 -12.94
C ASP A 75 -31.82 18.67 -12.51
N LEU A 76 -31.58 18.99 -11.23
CA LEU A 76 -30.22 18.97 -10.66
C LEU A 76 -29.68 17.55 -10.62
N THR A 77 -28.39 17.41 -10.90
CA THR A 77 -27.68 16.13 -10.76
C THR A 77 -27.72 15.70 -9.30
N VAL A 78 -28.18 14.47 -9.06
CA VAL A 78 -28.23 13.89 -7.71
C VAL A 78 -26.85 13.39 -7.32
N GLU A 79 -26.46 13.65 -6.08
CA GLU A 79 -25.24 13.14 -5.49
C GLU A 79 -25.25 11.60 -5.47
N THR A 80 -24.09 10.98 -5.75
CA THR A 80 -23.91 9.55 -5.67
C THR A 80 -23.32 9.21 -4.30
N ARG A 81 -23.96 8.26 -3.60
CA ARG A 81 -23.45 7.76 -2.32
C ARG A 81 -22.55 6.55 -2.55
N SER A 82 -21.33 6.64 -2.04
CA SER A 82 -20.39 5.53 -1.98
C SER A 82 -20.20 5.08 -0.53
N SER A 83 -19.83 3.83 -0.34
CA SER A 83 -19.62 3.26 1.00
C SER A 83 -18.54 2.18 1.01
N ASN A 84 -17.89 2.02 2.16
CA ASN A 84 -16.95 0.94 2.41
C ASN A 84 -17.10 0.44 3.85
N SER A 85 -16.81 -0.83 4.11
CA SER A 85 -16.83 -1.41 5.46
C SER A 85 -15.52 -1.18 6.18
N THR A 86 -15.56 -0.95 7.50
CA THR A 86 -14.36 -0.96 8.33
C THR A 86 -13.83 -2.39 8.48
N VAL A 87 -12.52 -2.55 8.57
CA VAL A 87 -11.84 -3.81 8.91
C VAL A 87 -11.19 -3.68 10.27
N ILE A 88 -11.25 -4.75 11.07
CA ILE A 88 -10.53 -4.84 12.34
C ILE A 88 -9.30 -5.71 12.10
N LEU A 89 -8.13 -5.15 12.40
CA LEU A 89 -6.86 -5.89 12.37
C LEU A 89 -6.28 -5.93 13.78
N ASP A 90 -5.67 -7.05 14.13
CA ASP A 90 -5.06 -7.24 15.43
C ASP A 90 -3.71 -7.96 15.34
N ALA A 91 -2.76 -7.52 16.17
CA ALA A 91 -1.46 -8.14 16.32
C ALA A 91 -1.22 -8.51 17.78
N PRO A 92 -1.53 -9.75 18.19
CA PRO A 92 -1.42 -10.19 19.56
C PRO A 92 0.02 -10.50 19.97
N VAL A 93 0.39 -10.11 21.19
CA VAL A 93 1.67 -10.44 21.82
C VAL A 93 1.40 -11.18 23.13
N LYS A 94 2.10 -12.28 23.33
CA LYS A 94 2.04 -13.08 24.55
C LYS A 94 3.42 -13.50 24.97
N LEU A 95 3.81 -13.16 26.19
CA LEU A 95 5.12 -13.49 26.76
C LEU A 95 4.97 -14.21 28.09
N SER A 96 5.63 -15.37 28.26
CA SER A 96 5.63 -16.06 29.56
C SER A 96 6.42 -15.25 30.59
N ARG A 97 6.03 -15.33 31.87
CA ARG A 97 6.73 -14.68 32.97
C ARG A 97 8.22 -15.04 33.02
N THR A 98 8.55 -16.32 32.81
CA THR A 98 9.92 -16.78 32.78
C THR A 98 10.72 -16.09 31.68
N ARG A 99 10.14 -15.94 30.47
CA ARG A 99 10.78 -15.25 29.34
C ARG A 99 10.95 -13.75 29.61
N ALA A 100 9.96 -13.11 30.24
CA ALA A 100 10.04 -11.71 30.64
C ALA A 100 11.12 -11.46 31.72
N SER A 101 11.37 -12.45 32.60
CA SER A 101 12.37 -12.35 33.67
C SER A 101 13.80 -12.64 33.23
N ILE A 102 14.00 -13.31 32.08
CA ILE A 102 15.34 -13.62 31.55
C ILE A 102 15.86 -12.41 30.79
N ALA A 103 16.98 -11.86 31.22
CA ALA A 103 17.62 -10.76 30.53
C ALA A 103 17.97 -11.17 29.08
N MET A 104 17.60 -10.35 28.12
CA MET A 104 18.01 -10.52 26.73
C MET A 104 19.49 -10.21 26.55
N VAL A 105 20.12 -10.85 25.56
CA VAL A 105 21.54 -10.59 25.23
C VAL A 105 21.76 -9.13 24.81
N SER A 106 20.74 -8.51 24.21
CA SER A 106 20.75 -7.08 23.84
C SER A 106 20.61 -6.13 25.04
N GLY A 107 20.21 -6.62 26.21
CA GLY A 107 19.89 -5.76 27.37
C GLY A 107 18.55 -5.02 27.26
N GLU A 108 17.76 -5.28 26.21
CA GLU A 108 16.45 -4.66 26.00
C GLU A 108 15.33 -5.41 26.71
N ASP A 109 14.20 -4.71 26.96
CA ASP A 109 13.00 -5.34 27.50
C ASP A 109 12.35 -6.26 26.46
N ALA A 110 12.18 -7.53 26.82
CA ALA A 110 11.62 -8.53 25.90
C ALA A 110 10.21 -8.19 25.43
N MET A 111 9.38 -7.60 26.30
CA MET A 111 8.02 -7.19 25.93
C MET A 111 8.04 -5.98 24.98
N GLY A 112 8.96 -5.03 25.19
CA GLY A 112 9.13 -3.86 24.33
C GLY A 112 9.50 -4.27 22.89
N VAL A 113 10.46 -5.18 22.74
CA VAL A 113 10.88 -5.70 21.43
C VAL A 113 9.73 -6.41 20.70
N GLU A 114 8.98 -7.26 21.41
CA GLU A 114 7.85 -7.98 20.79
C GLU A 114 6.69 -7.03 20.45
N LYS A 115 6.45 -5.97 21.23
CA LYS A 115 5.50 -4.91 20.89
C LYS A 115 5.88 -4.18 19.60
N GLU A 116 7.17 -3.82 19.45
CA GLU A 116 7.66 -3.16 18.23
C GLU A 116 7.46 -4.05 16.99
N ARG A 117 7.78 -5.34 17.11
CA ARG A 117 7.57 -6.31 16.03
C ARG A 117 6.09 -6.47 15.66
N ALA A 118 5.23 -6.56 16.67
CA ALA A 118 3.78 -6.65 16.46
C ALA A 118 3.23 -5.41 15.75
N LEU A 119 3.70 -4.20 16.12
CA LEU A 119 3.30 -2.97 15.45
C LEU A 119 3.76 -2.92 13.99
N LYS A 120 4.99 -3.37 13.70
CA LYS A 120 5.49 -3.48 12.32
C LYS A 120 4.65 -4.47 11.50
N ALA A 121 4.30 -5.62 12.09
CA ALA A 121 3.45 -6.62 11.45
C ALA A 121 2.05 -6.06 11.16
N LEU A 122 1.44 -5.37 12.13
CA LEU A 122 0.13 -4.72 11.95
C LEU A 122 0.15 -3.69 10.81
N LYS A 123 1.18 -2.84 10.74
CA LYS A 123 1.33 -1.88 9.64
C LYS A 123 1.46 -2.56 8.28
N SER A 124 2.18 -3.67 8.20
CA SER A 124 2.29 -4.44 6.96
C SER A 124 0.95 -5.08 6.56
N GLU A 125 0.16 -5.52 7.53
CA GLU A 125 -1.19 -6.04 7.27
C GLU A 125 -2.16 -4.93 6.83
N MET A 126 -2.06 -3.74 7.43
CA MET A 126 -2.79 -2.54 6.98
C MET A 126 -2.45 -2.20 5.54
N GLU A 127 -1.16 -2.22 5.16
CA GLU A 127 -0.71 -1.98 3.78
C GLU A 127 -1.31 -2.99 2.81
N TYR A 128 -1.24 -4.28 3.15
CA TYR A 128 -1.82 -5.33 2.33
C TYR A 128 -3.33 -5.17 2.17
N ALA A 129 -4.05 -4.86 3.26
CA ALA A 129 -5.48 -4.61 3.23
C ALA A 129 -5.85 -3.38 2.40
N THR A 130 -5.04 -2.32 2.48
CA THR A 130 -5.22 -1.10 1.67
C THR A 130 -5.10 -1.37 0.18
N VAL A 131 -4.14 -2.19 -0.23
CA VAL A 131 -3.92 -2.50 -1.66
C VAL A 131 -4.88 -3.57 -2.17
N ASN A 132 -4.98 -4.71 -1.46
CA ASN A 132 -5.61 -5.94 -1.95
C ASN A 132 -6.92 -6.30 -1.24
N GLY A 133 -7.42 -5.45 -0.35
CA GLY A 133 -8.67 -5.71 0.36
C GLY A 133 -9.83 -6.01 -0.62
N SER A 134 -10.60 -7.05 -0.34
CA SER A 134 -11.84 -7.37 -1.07
C SER A 134 -13.03 -7.12 -0.17
N TYR A 135 -14.00 -6.36 -0.67
CA TYR A 135 -15.18 -6.01 0.12
C TYR A 135 -15.95 -7.23 0.61
N ALA A 136 -16.21 -7.26 1.91
CA ALA A 136 -17.14 -8.20 2.52
C ALA A 136 -17.89 -7.53 3.67
N ALA A 137 -19.22 -7.53 3.62
CA ALA A 137 -20.05 -6.91 4.65
C ALA A 137 -19.96 -7.60 6.02
N GLY A 138 -19.45 -8.82 6.05
CA GLY A 138 -19.42 -9.68 7.23
C GLY A 138 -20.80 -10.20 7.64
N SER A 139 -20.81 -11.24 8.44
CA SER A 139 -22.02 -11.81 9.04
C SER A 139 -21.66 -12.47 10.38
N SER A 140 -22.63 -13.06 11.07
CA SER A 140 -22.33 -13.78 12.32
C SER A 140 -21.30 -14.89 12.04
N GLY A 141 -20.11 -14.77 12.64
CA GLY A 141 -19.01 -15.72 12.46
C GLY A 141 -18.12 -15.50 11.22
N VAL A 142 -18.42 -14.51 10.38
CA VAL A 142 -17.60 -14.14 9.22
C VAL A 142 -17.10 -12.70 9.38
N ALA A 143 -15.79 -12.52 9.39
CA ALA A 143 -15.18 -11.21 9.51
C ALA A 143 -15.55 -10.30 8.32
N ARG A 144 -15.79 -9.02 8.61
CA ARG A 144 -15.94 -8.01 7.56
C ARG A 144 -14.57 -7.63 7.00
N GLN A 145 -14.55 -7.24 5.74
CA GLN A 145 -13.34 -6.76 5.05
C GLN A 145 -13.66 -5.48 4.29
N MET A 146 -12.71 -4.58 4.26
CA MET A 146 -12.81 -3.37 3.45
C MET A 146 -12.45 -3.62 2.00
N ALA A 147 -13.00 -2.82 1.09
CA ALA A 147 -12.52 -2.71 -0.27
C ALA A 147 -11.18 -1.97 -0.28
N GLY A 148 -10.14 -2.57 -0.84
CA GLY A 148 -8.84 -1.96 -1.07
C GLY A 148 -8.78 -1.23 -2.43
N ILE A 149 -7.64 -0.62 -2.73
CA ILE A 149 -7.41 0.13 -3.97
C ILE A 149 -7.70 -0.72 -5.21
N ASP A 150 -7.20 -1.95 -5.25
CA ASP A 150 -7.40 -2.86 -6.38
C ASP A 150 -8.89 -3.19 -6.63
N TYR A 151 -9.67 -3.31 -5.57
CA TYR A 151 -11.11 -3.56 -5.64
C TYR A 151 -11.91 -2.32 -6.05
N CYS A 152 -11.50 -1.14 -5.61
CA CYS A 152 -12.20 0.11 -5.89
C CYS A 152 -12.12 0.53 -7.35
N ILE A 153 -11.05 0.18 -8.07
CA ILE A 153 -10.87 0.55 -9.48
C ILE A 153 -11.68 -0.42 -10.35
N THR A 154 -12.79 0.06 -10.90
CA THR A 154 -13.73 -0.74 -11.70
C THR A 154 -13.90 -0.24 -13.13
N THR A 155 -13.80 1.07 -13.36
CA THR A 155 -14.06 1.68 -14.69
C THR A 155 -12.88 1.53 -15.63
N ASN A 156 -11.68 1.90 -15.19
CA ASN A 156 -10.49 1.91 -16.04
C ASN A 156 -9.67 0.62 -15.82
N VAL A 157 -10.26 -0.52 -16.17
CA VAL A 157 -9.62 -1.82 -16.02
C VAL A 157 -9.27 -2.39 -17.39
N THR A 158 -7.98 -2.61 -17.64
CA THR A 158 -7.50 -3.32 -18.83
C THR A 158 -6.90 -4.65 -18.43
N ALA A 159 -7.51 -5.74 -18.88
CA ALA A 159 -7.02 -7.08 -18.64
C ALA A 159 -6.61 -7.74 -19.98
N TRP A 160 -5.35 -8.12 -20.08
CA TRP A 160 -4.85 -8.81 -21.25
C TRP A 160 -5.09 -10.31 -21.12
N GLY A 161 -5.76 -10.89 -22.10
CA GLY A 161 -6.06 -12.34 -22.11
C GLY A 161 -4.82 -13.24 -22.30
N SER A 162 -3.72 -12.68 -22.82
CA SER A 162 -2.43 -13.35 -22.91
C SER A 162 -1.36 -12.45 -22.30
N ALA A 163 -0.50 -13.02 -21.48
CA ALA A 163 0.57 -12.28 -20.82
C ALA A 163 1.54 -11.68 -21.85
N ARG A 164 1.79 -10.38 -21.77
CA ARG A 164 2.67 -9.64 -22.68
C ARG A 164 3.70 -8.79 -21.93
N SER A 165 4.75 -8.40 -22.63
CA SER A 165 5.77 -7.52 -22.07
C SER A 165 5.22 -6.11 -21.92
N PHE A 166 5.53 -5.46 -20.79
CA PHE A 166 5.20 -4.06 -20.53
C PHE A 166 6.14 -3.15 -21.36
N THR A 167 5.60 -2.23 -22.12
CA THR A 167 6.33 -1.30 -22.99
C THR A 167 6.13 0.16 -22.55
N GLU A 168 6.90 1.08 -23.14
CA GLU A 168 6.75 2.52 -22.91
C GLU A 168 5.38 3.03 -23.41
N THR A 169 4.89 2.48 -24.52
CA THR A 169 3.55 2.77 -25.03
C THR A 169 2.48 2.42 -24.01
N ASP A 170 2.60 1.26 -23.36
CA ASP A 170 1.64 0.85 -22.30
C ASP A 170 1.65 1.79 -21.08
N LEU A 171 2.83 2.33 -20.76
CA LEU A 171 2.96 3.33 -19.69
C LEU A 171 2.22 4.63 -20.06
N ASN A 172 2.41 5.11 -21.30
CA ASN A 172 1.73 6.29 -21.80
C ASN A 172 0.21 6.06 -21.96
N ASP A 173 -0.22 4.87 -22.38
CA ASP A 173 -1.62 4.47 -22.48
C ASP A 173 -2.33 4.51 -21.12
N ILE A 174 -1.67 4.10 -20.03
CA ILE A 174 -2.20 4.19 -18.67
C ILE A 174 -2.46 5.66 -18.31
N ILE A 175 -1.50 6.55 -18.59
CA ILE A 175 -1.62 7.98 -18.32
C ILE A 175 -2.72 8.61 -19.18
N GLN A 176 -2.76 8.28 -20.46
CA GLN A 176 -3.78 8.76 -21.39
C GLN A 176 -5.18 8.30 -20.97
N THR A 177 -5.36 7.04 -20.57
CA THR A 177 -6.65 6.52 -20.13
C THR A 177 -7.21 7.32 -18.96
N SER A 178 -6.38 7.67 -17.98
CA SER A 178 -6.78 8.56 -16.88
C SER A 178 -7.13 9.96 -17.40
N TRP A 179 -6.27 10.54 -18.24
CA TRP A 179 -6.48 11.89 -18.80
C TRP A 179 -7.79 12.00 -19.59
N ASP A 180 -8.12 11.01 -20.40
CA ASP A 180 -9.32 10.98 -21.22
C ASP A 180 -10.62 10.97 -20.37
N LYS A 181 -10.54 10.46 -19.14
CA LYS A 181 -11.68 10.37 -18.23
C LYS A 181 -11.87 11.61 -17.36
N VAL A 182 -10.78 12.11 -16.78
CA VAL A 182 -10.85 13.16 -15.75
C VAL A 182 -10.21 14.48 -16.17
N GLY A 183 -9.51 14.52 -17.31
CA GLY A 183 -8.80 15.70 -17.80
C GLY A 183 -7.52 16.01 -17.04
N ALA A 184 -6.84 17.09 -17.39
CA ALA A 184 -5.48 17.40 -16.95
C ALA A 184 -5.31 17.62 -15.44
N SER A 185 -6.39 18.02 -14.73
CA SER A 185 -6.29 18.39 -13.30
C SER A 185 -6.22 17.20 -12.34
N TYR A 186 -6.69 16.04 -12.76
CA TYR A 186 -6.87 14.87 -11.88
C TYR A 186 -6.20 13.60 -12.41
N VAL A 187 -5.24 13.74 -13.34
CA VAL A 187 -4.48 12.60 -13.88
C VAL A 187 -3.68 11.92 -12.78
N ILE A 188 -3.37 10.65 -12.98
CA ILE A 188 -2.54 9.85 -12.08
C ILE A 188 -1.22 10.56 -11.75
N ASP A 189 -0.79 10.44 -10.51
CA ASP A 189 0.46 10.97 -9.99
C ASP A 189 1.44 9.86 -9.58
N VAL A 190 0.93 8.66 -9.29
CA VAL A 190 1.74 7.50 -8.89
C VAL A 190 1.38 6.26 -9.70
N ILE A 191 2.41 5.54 -10.13
CA ILE A 191 2.29 4.20 -10.69
C ILE A 191 2.92 3.22 -9.72
N ALA A 192 2.08 2.40 -9.10
CA ALA A 192 2.50 1.32 -8.23
C ALA A 192 2.57 0.00 -9.02
N ALA A 193 3.73 -0.60 -9.07
CA ALA A 193 3.96 -1.81 -9.84
C ALA A 193 4.97 -2.76 -9.16
N PRO A 194 4.94 -4.06 -9.50
CA PRO A 194 5.97 -4.99 -9.07
C PRO A 194 7.36 -4.58 -9.58
N VAL A 195 8.41 -4.96 -8.85
CA VAL A 195 9.82 -4.65 -9.18
C VAL A 195 10.19 -4.98 -10.62
N VAL A 196 9.64 -6.07 -11.19
CA VAL A 196 9.90 -6.48 -12.58
C VAL A 196 9.47 -5.39 -13.57
N ILE A 197 8.30 -4.80 -13.37
CA ILE A 197 7.80 -3.70 -14.21
C ILE A 197 8.65 -2.45 -14.02
N LYS A 198 8.98 -2.07 -12.77
CA LYS A 198 9.86 -0.92 -12.49
C LYS A 198 11.21 -1.06 -13.21
N ARG A 199 11.78 -2.28 -13.26
CA ARG A 199 13.02 -2.55 -14.00
C ARG A 199 12.86 -2.34 -15.50
N ARG A 200 11.70 -2.72 -16.08
CA ARG A 200 11.41 -2.45 -17.50
C ARG A 200 11.29 -0.96 -17.78
N VAL A 201 10.58 -0.23 -16.93
CA VAL A 201 10.47 1.23 -17.04
C VAL A 201 11.85 1.90 -16.97
N ALA A 202 12.73 1.44 -16.08
CA ALA A 202 14.11 1.93 -16.03
C ALA A 202 14.90 1.64 -17.32
N GLY A 203 14.52 0.62 -18.09
CA GLY A 203 15.09 0.28 -19.38
C GLY A 203 14.62 1.16 -20.54
N PHE A 204 13.47 1.84 -20.46
CA PHE A 204 12.93 2.67 -21.54
C PHE A 204 13.86 3.84 -21.90
N GLY A 205 14.53 4.43 -20.91
CA GLY A 205 15.52 5.51 -21.12
C GLY A 205 16.84 5.12 -21.78
N THR A 206 16.99 3.90 -22.30
CA THR A 206 18.27 3.44 -22.88
C THR A 206 18.65 4.17 -24.18
N ASN A 207 17.68 4.76 -24.86
CA ASN A 207 17.88 5.54 -26.09
C ASN A 207 18.08 7.06 -25.86
N LEU A 208 17.91 7.54 -24.61
CA LEU A 208 18.18 8.93 -24.27
C LEU A 208 19.68 9.13 -24.10
N THR A 209 20.25 10.12 -24.79
CA THR A 209 21.66 10.52 -24.66
C THR A 209 21.87 11.01 -23.22
N ARG A 210 22.47 10.16 -22.39
CA ARG A 210 22.83 10.53 -21.03
C ARG A 210 24.03 11.45 -21.07
N ASN A 211 23.83 12.74 -20.78
CA ASN A 211 24.91 13.62 -20.39
C ASN A 211 25.37 13.27 -18.97
N VAL A 212 26.19 12.24 -18.87
CA VAL A 212 26.86 11.89 -17.60
C VAL A 212 28.07 12.80 -17.47
N GLN A 213 28.10 13.66 -16.46
CA GLN A 213 29.31 14.39 -16.11
C GLN A 213 30.39 13.37 -15.72
N ALA A 214 31.55 13.48 -16.33
CA ALA A 214 32.63 12.50 -16.25
C ALA A 214 33.25 12.33 -14.85
N GLU A 215 32.90 13.17 -13.90
CA GLU A 215 33.43 13.13 -12.52
C GLU A 215 32.70 12.09 -11.64
N ASP A 216 31.44 11.77 -11.91
CA ASP A 216 30.69 10.75 -11.20
C ASP A 216 30.70 9.43 -11.98
N LYS A 217 31.67 8.56 -11.70
CA LYS A 217 31.76 7.19 -12.26
C LYS A 217 30.67 6.25 -11.75
N LYS A 218 29.49 6.77 -11.39
CA LYS A 218 28.37 5.99 -10.85
C LYS A 218 27.37 5.67 -11.98
N LEU A 219 27.23 4.40 -12.31
CA LEU A 219 26.19 3.95 -13.22
C LEU A 219 24.85 3.94 -12.48
N THR A 220 23.98 4.93 -12.71
CA THR A 220 22.65 5.01 -12.14
C THR A 220 21.60 4.74 -13.21
N GLN A 221 20.80 3.70 -13.03
CA GLN A 221 19.72 3.29 -13.94
C GLN A 221 18.37 3.26 -13.22
N GLU A 222 18.18 4.10 -12.21
CA GLU A 222 16.92 4.19 -11.51
C GLU A 222 16.07 5.33 -12.06
N VAL A 223 14.83 5.00 -12.49
CA VAL A 223 13.79 5.98 -12.82
C VAL A 223 12.82 6.02 -11.66
N ARG A 224 12.73 7.17 -11.01
CA ARG A 224 11.74 7.44 -9.94
C ARG A 224 10.58 8.28 -10.43
N VAL A 225 10.84 9.12 -11.40
CA VAL A 225 9.91 10.07 -11.97
C VAL A 225 9.95 9.91 -13.48
N TYR A 226 8.78 9.84 -14.09
CA TYR A 226 8.61 9.75 -15.53
C TYR A 226 7.81 10.95 -16.02
N ASP A 227 8.37 11.71 -16.94
CA ASP A 227 7.68 12.78 -17.65
C ASP A 227 7.07 12.20 -18.92
N SER A 228 5.75 12.12 -18.96
CA SER A 228 5.02 11.52 -20.07
C SER A 228 4.93 12.44 -21.28
N GLU A 229 4.66 11.86 -22.45
CA GLU A 229 4.37 12.60 -23.68
C GLU A 229 3.16 13.53 -23.56
N VAL A 230 2.27 13.27 -22.61
CA VAL A 230 1.08 14.09 -22.32
C VAL A 230 1.41 15.30 -21.43
N GLY A 231 2.68 15.43 -20.99
CA GLY A 231 3.13 16.53 -20.15
C GLY A 231 2.82 16.36 -18.66
N GLN A 232 2.53 15.13 -18.24
CA GLN A 232 2.30 14.79 -16.83
C GLN A 232 3.54 14.12 -16.25
N THR A 233 3.88 14.52 -15.03
CA THR A 233 4.99 13.95 -14.26
C THR A 233 4.44 12.90 -13.31
N VAL A 234 4.85 11.64 -13.47
CA VAL A 234 4.34 10.51 -12.70
C VAL A 234 5.47 9.84 -11.94
N LYS A 235 5.24 9.54 -10.67
CA LYS A 235 6.16 8.82 -9.80
C LYS A 235 5.99 7.31 -9.97
N VAL A 236 7.05 6.59 -10.30
CA VAL A 236 7.01 5.13 -10.44
C VAL A 236 7.59 4.46 -9.21
N ILE A 237 6.76 3.74 -8.48
CA ILE A 237 7.15 3.02 -7.27
C ILE A 237 7.15 1.51 -7.48
N ALA A 238 8.10 0.82 -6.84
CA ALA A 238 8.03 -0.63 -6.73
C ALA A 238 7.25 -0.97 -5.46
N HIS A 239 6.17 -1.71 -5.60
CA HIS A 239 5.36 -2.12 -4.47
C HIS A 239 5.30 -3.64 -4.37
N LYS A 240 5.47 -4.17 -3.15
CA LYS A 240 5.57 -5.61 -2.91
C LYS A 240 4.22 -6.31 -3.00
N ASP A 241 3.18 -5.66 -2.50
CA ASP A 241 1.84 -6.24 -2.33
C ASP A 241 0.89 -5.99 -3.50
N VAL A 242 1.31 -5.23 -4.54
CA VAL A 242 0.53 -5.15 -5.77
C VAL A 242 0.38 -6.53 -6.36
N LEU A 243 -0.85 -6.93 -6.63
CA LEU A 243 -1.27 -8.30 -6.96
C LEU A 243 -0.43 -8.95 -8.04
N LYS A 244 0.01 -10.16 -7.73
CA LYS A 244 0.63 -11.11 -8.65
C LYS A 244 -0.29 -12.31 -8.76
N THR A 245 -1.15 -12.32 -9.75
CA THR A 245 -1.88 -13.55 -10.11
C THR A 245 -0.92 -14.51 -10.79
N ALA A 246 -1.09 -15.81 -10.63
CA ALA A 246 -0.16 -16.82 -11.14
C ALA A 246 0.27 -16.55 -12.60
N GLY A 247 1.53 -16.18 -12.78
CA GLY A 247 2.14 -15.90 -14.10
C GLY A 247 1.91 -14.49 -14.66
N THR A 248 1.07 -13.66 -14.05
CA THR A 248 0.78 -12.30 -14.52
C THR A 248 0.96 -11.26 -13.43
N LEU A 249 1.35 -10.05 -13.82
CA LEU A 249 1.53 -8.91 -12.93
C LEU A 249 0.43 -7.87 -13.17
N THR A 250 0.11 -7.13 -12.11
CA THR A 250 -0.79 -5.98 -12.14
C THR A 250 0.02 -4.69 -12.03
N VAL A 251 -0.44 -3.63 -12.68
CA VAL A 251 0.07 -2.27 -12.54
C VAL A 251 -1.11 -1.38 -12.18
N LEU A 252 -0.94 -0.56 -11.15
CA LEU A 252 -1.91 0.40 -10.69
C LEU A 252 -1.39 1.81 -10.95
N GLY A 253 -2.11 2.57 -11.79
CA GLY A 253 -1.92 4.01 -11.91
C GLY A 253 -2.92 4.70 -10.99
N LEU A 254 -2.45 5.50 -10.05
CA LEU A 254 -3.25 6.05 -8.96
C LEU A 254 -3.15 7.58 -8.92
N ARG A 255 -4.23 8.20 -8.50
CA ARG A 255 -4.27 9.55 -7.98
C ARG A 255 -4.32 9.44 -6.45
N GLU A 256 -3.20 9.71 -5.77
CA GLU A 256 -3.10 9.50 -4.31
C GLU A 256 -4.13 10.32 -3.53
N ASP A 257 -4.37 11.58 -3.91
CA ASP A 257 -5.33 12.49 -3.27
C ASP A 257 -6.79 11.98 -3.29
N HIS A 258 -7.10 10.97 -4.10
CA HIS A 258 -8.44 10.38 -4.19
C HIS A 258 -8.64 9.20 -3.25
N PHE A 259 -7.60 8.83 -2.49
CA PHE A 259 -7.67 7.77 -1.51
C PHE A 259 -7.25 8.28 -0.14
N GLU A 260 -8.04 7.98 0.88
CA GLU A 260 -7.77 8.36 2.26
C GLU A 260 -8.09 7.20 3.20
N HIS A 261 -7.34 7.09 4.29
CA HIS A 261 -7.68 6.20 5.39
C HIS A 261 -8.67 6.90 6.33
N SER A 262 -9.72 6.20 6.71
CA SER A 262 -10.68 6.67 7.71
C SER A 262 -10.69 5.70 8.88
N PHE A 263 -10.28 6.17 10.06
CA PHE A 263 -10.25 5.38 11.28
C PHE A 263 -11.58 5.49 12.03
N LEU A 264 -11.98 4.43 12.73
CA LEU A 264 -13.18 4.47 13.57
C LEU A 264 -13.00 5.48 14.71
N VAL A 265 -14.03 6.27 14.98
CA VAL A 265 -14.02 7.27 16.05
C VAL A 265 -13.62 6.64 17.38
N ASN A 266 -12.69 7.28 18.07
CA ASN A 266 -12.16 6.97 19.41
C ASN A 266 -11.28 5.71 19.54
N THR A 267 -11.39 4.72 18.66
CA THR A 267 -10.70 3.43 18.82
C THR A 267 -10.06 2.91 17.54
N GLY A 268 -10.15 3.64 16.41
CA GLY A 268 -9.71 3.15 15.12
C GLY A 268 -8.21 3.21 14.91
N GLU A 269 -7.52 4.21 15.46
CA GLU A 269 -6.07 4.32 15.32
C GLU A 269 -5.34 3.16 15.99
N PRO A 270 -4.19 2.72 15.46
CA PRO A 270 -3.41 1.65 16.06
C PRO A 270 -3.06 1.96 17.51
N HIS A 271 -3.59 1.20 18.44
CA HIS A 271 -3.33 1.36 19.86
C HIS A 271 -3.08 0.02 20.54
N TRP A 272 -2.40 0.07 21.68
CA TRP A 272 -2.11 -1.11 22.50
C TRP A 272 -3.15 -1.30 23.58
N GLU A 273 -3.68 -2.52 23.70
CA GLU A 273 -4.55 -2.94 24.79
C GLU A 273 -3.90 -4.07 25.58
N ASP A 274 -3.77 -3.89 26.90
CA ASP A 274 -3.37 -4.97 27.80
C ASP A 274 -4.54 -5.94 28.00
N ARG A 275 -4.26 -7.23 27.93
CA ARG A 275 -5.24 -8.29 28.18
C ARG A 275 -5.14 -8.81 29.61
N ALA A 276 -6.28 -9.16 30.20
CA ALA A 276 -6.33 -9.74 31.54
C ALA A 276 -5.52 -11.04 31.63
N LYS A 277 -4.75 -11.18 32.70
CA LYS A 277 -3.95 -12.39 32.95
C LYS A 277 -4.86 -13.58 33.23
N SER A 278 -4.84 -14.58 32.38
CA SER A 278 -5.51 -15.88 32.57
C SER A 278 -4.54 -17.03 32.90
N GLY A 279 -3.23 -16.73 33.06
CA GLY A 279 -2.20 -17.68 33.35
C GLY A 279 -0.87 -17.00 33.67
N ASP A 280 0.23 -17.76 33.69
CA ASP A 280 1.58 -17.27 33.99
C ASP A 280 2.25 -16.62 32.76
N PHE A 281 1.58 -15.59 32.23
CA PHE A 281 2.06 -14.82 31.07
C PHE A 281 1.54 -13.37 31.13
N GLU A 282 2.23 -12.50 30.42
CA GLU A 282 1.78 -11.17 30.06
C GLU A 282 1.32 -11.17 28.61
N ALA A 283 0.17 -10.59 28.35
CA ALA A 283 -0.40 -10.53 27.01
C ALA A 283 -1.08 -9.20 26.76
N GLY A 284 -1.01 -8.76 25.53
CA GLY A 284 -1.72 -7.62 25.02
C GLY A 284 -1.83 -7.72 23.51
N VAL A 285 -2.45 -6.74 22.90
CA VAL A 285 -2.71 -6.75 21.48
C VAL A 285 -2.67 -5.32 20.92
N TYR A 286 -2.05 -5.12 19.77
CA TYR A 286 -2.31 -3.94 18.98
C TYR A 286 -3.58 -4.14 18.18
N ILE A 287 -4.48 -3.20 18.24
CA ILE A 287 -5.75 -3.23 17.51
C ILE A 287 -5.84 -1.95 16.68
N THR A 288 -6.39 -2.07 15.47
CA THR A 288 -6.81 -0.95 14.64
C THR A 288 -8.11 -1.28 13.94
N GLU A 289 -8.94 -0.27 13.73
CA GLU A 289 -10.15 -0.39 12.95
C GLU A 289 -10.25 0.78 11.98
N PHE A 290 -10.16 0.50 10.68
CA PHE A 290 -10.12 1.52 9.66
C PHE A 290 -10.81 1.06 8.37
N THR A 291 -10.99 1.99 7.46
CA THR A 291 -11.49 1.74 6.11
C THR A 291 -10.78 2.65 5.11
N LEU A 292 -10.85 2.30 3.83
CA LEU A 292 -10.37 3.11 2.73
C LEU A 292 -11.54 3.88 2.11
N VAL A 293 -11.39 5.19 1.98
CA VAL A 293 -12.28 6.07 1.22
C VAL A 293 -11.69 6.23 -0.17
N SER A 294 -12.52 6.07 -1.20
CA SER A 294 -12.15 6.33 -2.60
C SER A 294 -13.13 7.35 -3.17
N TYR A 295 -12.63 8.53 -3.53
CA TYR A 295 -13.47 9.61 -4.04
C TYR A 295 -13.81 9.43 -5.52
N ASP A 296 -12.83 9.45 -6.41
CA ASP A 296 -13.07 9.25 -7.85
C ASP A 296 -12.15 8.17 -8.41
N GLU A 297 -12.68 6.98 -8.57
CA GLU A 297 -11.93 5.84 -9.11
C GLU A 297 -11.61 5.99 -10.61
N ARG A 298 -12.33 6.89 -11.33
CA ARG A 298 -12.13 7.14 -12.77
C ARG A 298 -10.79 7.82 -13.05
N ALA A 299 -10.19 8.49 -12.05
CA ALA A 299 -8.83 9.03 -12.13
C ALA A 299 -7.77 7.93 -12.11
N SER A 300 -8.08 6.78 -11.54
CA SER A 300 -7.15 5.66 -11.38
C SER A 300 -7.32 4.63 -12.48
N VAL A 301 -6.26 3.86 -12.75
CA VAL A 301 -6.21 2.87 -13.83
C VAL A 301 -5.61 1.58 -13.30
N LYS A 302 -6.20 0.46 -13.66
CA LYS A 302 -5.72 -0.87 -13.34
C LYS A 302 -5.43 -1.66 -14.60
N THR A 303 -4.22 -2.14 -14.75
CA THR A 303 -3.86 -3.01 -15.88
C THR A 303 -3.30 -4.33 -15.39
N THR A 304 -3.77 -5.44 -15.97
CA THR A 304 -3.40 -6.80 -15.58
C THR A 304 -2.98 -7.62 -16.79
N GLY A 305 -2.25 -8.71 -16.58
CA GLY A 305 -1.83 -9.58 -17.65
C GLY A 305 -0.40 -9.30 -18.15
N TRP A 306 0.47 -8.69 -17.34
CA TRP A 306 1.86 -8.46 -17.69
C TRP A 306 2.72 -9.68 -17.37
N LEU A 307 3.70 -9.99 -18.23
CA LEU A 307 4.65 -11.09 -18.00
C LEU A 307 5.47 -10.88 -16.74
N SER A 308 5.59 -11.92 -15.92
CA SER A 308 6.44 -11.93 -14.72
C SER A 308 7.93 -12.19 -15.02
N GLY A 309 8.27 -12.69 -16.23
CA GLY A 309 9.66 -12.84 -16.71
C GLY A 309 10.22 -11.54 -17.29
N LEU A 310 11.54 -11.38 -17.22
CA LEU A 310 12.29 -10.28 -17.85
C LEU A 310 12.53 -10.56 -19.32
#